data_1ea9e84fc3f07898358871a9e1e0ea0e
#
_entry.id   1ea9e84fc3f07898358871a9e1e0ea0e
#
_cell.length_a   1.000
_cell.length_b   1.000
_cell.length_c   1.000
_cell.angle_alpha   90.00
_cell.angle_beta   90.00
_cell.angle_gamma   90.00
#
_symmetry.space_group_name_H-M   'P 1'
#
loop_
_entity.id
_entity.type
_entity.pdbx_description
1 polymer ?
#
loop_
_entity_poly.entity_id
_entity_poly.type
_entity_poly.pdbx_seq_one_letter_code
_entity_poly.pdbx_strand_id
1 'polypeptide(L)'
;MRKLFVLCLVVFFVSCKDKDNSGTPEPDYAPDFAGTYSTTTVAGIETTVQDWVVTNTDKNTLAIDYTKSIKITTSGTTLTAVQIRKLKDVKVTSAESFTINEVVDVEQTTQGTLTQKLEGTATKITNAAGTPQINVTIKFTNSGGAAPTEEYLEFKKK
;
A
#
# COMPACT_ATOMS: atom_id res chain seq x y z
N MET A 1 -70.55 40.56 -25.09
CA MET A 1 -70.05 40.83 -23.68
C MET A 1 -69.76 39.51 -23.02
N ARG A 2 -68.59 39.01 -23.22
CA ARG A 2 -68.11 37.76 -22.60
C ARG A 2 -66.85 38.03 -21.82
N LYS A 3 -66.94 37.98 -20.50
CA LYS A 3 -65.85 38.16 -19.60
C LYS A 3 -65.01 36.86 -19.57
N LEU A 4 -63.84 36.92 -20.12
CA LEU A 4 -62.84 35.85 -20.07
C LEU A 4 -62.12 35.86 -18.71
N PHE A 5 -62.41 34.87 -17.86
CA PHE A 5 -61.66 34.62 -16.63
C PHE A 5 -60.39 33.89 -16.98
N VAL A 6 -59.28 34.60 -16.94
CA VAL A 6 -57.97 33.99 -17.02
C VAL A 6 -57.59 33.54 -15.61
N LEU A 7 -57.70 32.26 -15.35
CA LEU A 7 -57.23 31.62 -14.11
C LEU A 7 -55.73 31.41 -14.23
N CYS A 8 -54.97 32.31 -13.60
CA CYS A 8 -53.51 32.11 -13.43
C CYS A 8 -53.28 30.99 -12.43
N LEU A 9 -53.02 29.78 -12.94
CA LEU A 9 -52.53 28.66 -12.13
C LEU A 9 -51.06 28.90 -11.80
N VAL A 10 -50.81 29.48 -10.68
CA VAL A 10 -49.42 29.59 -10.14
C VAL A 10 -49.03 28.23 -9.57
N VAL A 11 -48.34 27.46 -10.38
CA VAL A 11 -47.71 26.22 -9.92
C VAL A 11 -46.48 26.59 -9.14
N PHE A 12 -46.61 26.57 -7.81
CA PHE A 12 -45.45 26.60 -6.92
C PHE A 12 -44.72 25.30 -7.09
N PHE A 13 -43.64 25.32 -7.87
CA PHE A 13 -42.59 24.30 -7.79
C PHE A 13 -41.89 24.49 -6.44
N VAL A 14 -42.40 23.82 -5.43
CA VAL A 14 -41.59 23.56 -4.21
C VAL A 14 -40.51 22.59 -4.68
N SER A 15 -39.37 23.15 -5.12
CA SER A 15 -38.16 22.40 -5.28
C SER A 15 -37.69 22.03 -3.86
N CYS A 16 -38.15 20.90 -3.37
CA CYS A 16 -37.46 20.20 -2.30
C CYS A 16 -36.07 19.89 -2.82
N LYS A 17 -35.12 20.72 -2.43
CA LYS A 17 -33.71 20.44 -2.57
C LYS A 17 -33.36 19.48 -1.45
N ASP A 18 -33.90 18.24 -1.58
CA ASP A 18 -33.39 17.12 -0.80
C ASP A 18 -31.91 17.01 -1.18
N LYS A 19 -31.07 17.43 -0.26
CA LYS A 19 -29.69 17.01 -0.21
C LYS A 19 -29.71 15.53 0.18
N ASP A 20 -30.20 14.68 -0.70
CA ASP A 20 -29.87 13.28 -0.69
C ASP A 20 -28.40 13.19 -1.01
N ASN A 21 -27.62 13.34 0.05
CA ASN A 21 -26.21 12.97 0.07
C ASN A 21 -26.12 11.44 0.18
N SER A 22 -26.92 10.75 -0.65
CA SER A 22 -26.78 9.31 -0.92
C SER A 22 -25.60 9.12 -1.90
N GLY A 23 -24.44 9.68 -1.52
CA GLY A 23 -23.20 9.28 -2.16
C GLY A 23 -23.10 7.77 -1.96
N THR A 24 -23.07 7.02 -3.07
CA THR A 24 -22.72 5.60 -3.01
C THR A 24 -21.50 5.47 -2.09
N PRO A 25 -21.55 4.64 -1.03
CA PRO A 25 -20.42 4.51 -0.14
C PRO A 25 -19.18 4.19 -0.97
N GLU A 26 -18.14 4.99 -0.81
CA GLU A 26 -16.86 4.74 -1.47
C GLU A 26 -16.43 3.30 -1.14
N PRO A 27 -16.06 2.48 -2.15
CA PRO A 27 -15.69 1.10 -1.93
C PRO A 27 -14.45 0.99 -1.04
N ASP A 28 -14.39 -0.09 -0.26
CA ASP A 28 -13.20 -0.46 0.52
C ASP A 28 -12.45 -1.55 -0.25
N TYR A 29 -11.26 -1.21 -0.73
CA TYR A 29 -10.39 -2.12 -1.47
C TYR A 29 -9.28 -2.73 -0.60
N ALA A 30 -9.11 -2.31 0.66
CA ALA A 30 -8.02 -2.78 1.51
C ALA A 30 -8.05 -4.31 1.74
N PRO A 31 -9.22 -4.97 1.92
CA PRO A 31 -9.27 -6.42 2.06
C PRO A 31 -8.65 -7.21 0.89
N ASP A 32 -8.68 -6.63 -0.31
CA ASP A 32 -8.18 -7.29 -1.52
C ASP A 32 -6.65 -7.44 -1.57
N PHE A 33 -5.94 -6.69 -0.74
CA PHE A 33 -4.48 -6.74 -0.62
C PHE A 33 -4.02 -7.61 0.54
N ALA A 34 -4.89 -8.00 1.46
CA ALA A 34 -4.52 -8.77 2.64
C ALA A 34 -3.90 -10.13 2.27
N GLY A 35 -2.84 -10.49 3.00
CA GLY A 35 -2.14 -11.76 2.81
C GLY A 35 -0.66 -11.68 3.09
N THR A 36 0.02 -12.79 2.84
CA THR A 36 1.47 -12.91 2.96
C THR A 36 2.10 -12.97 1.58
N TYR A 37 3.13 -12.17 1.39
CA TYR A 37 3.84 -12.03 0.11
C TYR A 37 5.34 -12.15 0.32
N SER A 38 6.06 -12.65 -0.70
CA SER A 38 7.50 -12.84 -0.61
C SER A 38 8.18 -12.56 -1.95
N THR A 39 9.41 -12.06 -1.87
CA THR A 39 10.33 -12.00 -3.01
C THR A 39 11.72 -12.43 -2.57
N THR A 40 12.49 -12.98 -3.52
CA THR A 40 13.86 -13.43 -3.26
C THR A 40 14.75 -12.95 -4.39
N THR A 41 15.85 -12.32 -4.04
CA THR A 41 16.91 -11.89 -4.96
C THR A 41 18.21 -12.60 -4.60
N VAL A 42 18.90 -13.13 -5.60
CA VAL A 42 20.22 -13.77 -5.44
C VAL A 42 21.25 -12.99 -6.25
N ALA A 43 22.29 -12.52 -5.59
CA ALA A 43 23.39 -11.77 -6.20
C ALA A 43 24.74 -12.33 -5.73
N GLY A 44 25.31 -13.21 -6.52
CA GLY A 44 26.55 -13.91 -6.17
C GLY A 44 26.40 -14.75 -4.89
N ILE A 45 27.14 -14.38 -3.83
CA ILE A 45 27.11 -15.07 -2.52
C ILE A 45 25.99 -14.55 -1.61
N GLU A 46 25.28 -13.50 -2.00
CA GLU A 46 24.20 -12.90 -1.25
C GLU A 46 22.84 -13.42 -1.70
N THR A 47 22.00 -13.77 -0.74
CA THR A 47 20.59 -14.06 -0.94
C THR A 47 19.78 -13.13 -0.05
N THR A 48 18.94 -12.30 -0.66
CA THR A 48 18.01 -11.41 0.04
C THR A 48 16.60 -11.95 -0.12
N VAL A 49 15.95 -12.25 1.02
CA VAL A 49 14.54 -12.60 1.11
C VAL A 49 13.79 -11.45 1.73
N GLN A 50 12.71 -11.02 1.09
CA GLN A 50 11.86 -9.96 1.60
C GLN A 50 10.43 -10.49 1.72
N ASP A 51 9.85 -10.36 2.90
CA ASP A 51 8.53 -10.85 3.25
C ASP A 51 7.64 -9.69 3.71
N TRP A 52 6.40 -9.69 3.23
CA TRP A 52 5.34 -8.80 3.66
C TRP A 52 4.18 -9.58 4.26
N VAL A 53 3.73 -9.18 5.43
CA VAL A 53 2.42 -9.56 5.98
C VAL A 53 1.54 -8.32 5.89
N VAL A 54 0.57 -8.34 4.99
CA VAL A 54 -0.34 -7.24 4.72
C VAL A 54 -1.66 -7.50 5.42
N THR A 55 -2.08 -6.55 6.26
CA THR A 55 -3.36 -6.62 6.99
C THR A 55 -4.21 -5.38 6.70
N ASN A 56 -5.51 -5.57 6.58
CA ASN A 56 -6.46 -4.48 6.54
C ASN A 56 -6.67 -3.95 7.97
N THR A 57 -6.51 -2.64 8.17
CA THR A 57 -6.65 -1.99 9.49
C THR A 57 -7.84 -1.05 9.57
N ASP A 58 -8.20 -0.43 8.45
CA ASP A 58 -9.35 0.47 8.32
C ASP A 58 -9.73 0.59 6.84
N LYS A 59 -10.84 1.26 6.54
CA LYS A 59 -11.28 1.51 5.17
C LYS A 59 -10.15 2.11 4.33
N ASN A 60 -9.81 1.41 3.23
CA ASN A 60 -8.72 1.78 2.32
C ASN A 60 -7.36 2.03 3.02
N THR A 61 -7.11 1.36 4.16
CA THR A 61 -5.87 1.49 4.92
C THR A 61 -5.30 0.12 5.27
N LEU A 62 -4.00 -0.06 5.04
CA LEU A 62 -3.27 -1.29 5.32
C LEU A 62 -2.17 -1.04 6.35
N ALA A 63 -1.86 -2.09 7.12
CA ALA A 63 -0.57 -2.23 7.78
C ALA A 63 0.26 -3.29 7.07
N ILE A 64 1.59 -3.09 7.03
CA ILE A 64 2.53 -4.03 6.42
C ILE A 64 3.67 -4.30 7.41
N ASP A 65 3.76 -5.53 7.88
CA ASP A 65 4.95 -6.03 8.56
C ASP A 65 5.95 -6.47 7.50
N TYR A 66 7.01 -5.69 7.30
CA TYR A 66 8.01 -5.89 6.27
C TYR A 66 9.30 -6.39 6.89
N THR A 67 9.70 -7.62 6.55
CA THR A 67 10.96 -8.25 6.97
C THR A 67 11.88 -8.41 5.77
N LYS A 68 13.12 -7.92 5.87
CA LYS A 68 14.21 -8.12 4.90
C LYS A 68 15.32 -8.93 5.57
N SER A 69 15.56 -10.14 5.07
CA SER A 69 16.64 -11.04 5.51
C SER A 69 17.72 -11.10 4.45
N ILE A 70 18.95 -10.72 4.82
CA ILE A 70 20.12 -10.77 3.94
C ILE A 70 21.02 -11.88 4.45
N LYS A 71 21.32 -12.85 3.60
CA LYS A 71 22.20 -13.99 3.89
C LYS A 71 23.41 -13.93 2.98
N ILE A 72 24.61 -13.95 3.57
CA ILE A 72 25.88 -14.00 2.84
C ILE A 72 26.56 -15.33 3.21
N THR A 73 26.82 -16.18 2.19
CA THR A 73 27.47 -17.47 2.40
C THR A 73 28.85 -17.45 1.78
N THR A 74 29.89 -17.64 2.61
CA THR A 74 31.30 -17.69 2.18
C THR A 74 32.00 -18.85 2.88
N SER A 75 32.67 -19.72 2.11
CA SER A 75 33.47 -20.83 2.65
C SER A 75 32.77 -21.69 3.71
N GLY A 76 31.48 -21.98 3.49
CA GLY A 76 30.66 -22.80 4.40
C GLY A 76 30.11 -22.05 5.62
N THR A 77 30.42 -20.76 5.81
CA THR A 77 29.86 -19.92 6.86
C THR A 77 28.76 -19.03 6.28
N THR A 78 27.61 -18.99 6.96
CA THR A 78 26.48 -18.10 6.60
C THR A 78 26.30 -17.02 7.67
N LEU A 79 26.39 -15.77 7.25
CA LEU A 79 26.01 -14.60 8.05
C LEU A 79 24.60 -14.18 7.66
N THR A 80 23.77 -13.84 8.64
CA THR A 80 22.40 -13.37 8.42
C THR A 80 22.18 -12.04 9.12
N ALA A 81 21.70 -11.05 8.36
CA ALA A 81 21.20 -9.79 8.90
C ALA A 81 19.70 -9.69 8.63
N VAL A 82 18.94 -9.26 9.63
CA VAL A 82 17.47 -9.07 9.50
C VAL A 82 17.14 -7.63 9.83
N GLN A 83 16.26 -7.07 9.02
CA GLN A 83 15.66 -5.75 9.20
C GLN A 83 14.14 -5.90 9.22
N ILE A 84 13.49 -5.28 10.21
CA ILE A 84 12.03 -5.30 10.36
C ILE A 84 11.53 -3.87 10.33
N ARG A 85 10.49 -3.62 9.54
CA ARG A 85 9.77 -2.36 9.40
C ARG A 85 8.30 -2.60 9.60
N LYS A 86 7.63 -1.75 10.36
CA LYS A 86 6.19 -1.82 10.61
C LYS A 86 5.51 -0.58 10.04
N LEU A 87 4.94 -0.72 8.86
CA LEU A 87 4.12 0.30 8.21
C LEU A 87 2.69 0.21 8.74
N LYS A 88 2.08 1.32 9.10
CA LYS A 88 0.77 1.34 9.78
C LYS A 88 -0.32 2.11 9.04
N ASP A 89 0.08 2.97 8.10
CA ASP A 89 -0.83 3.91 7.43
C ASP A 89 -0.68 3.91 5.91
N VAL A 90 -0.54 2.72 5.33
CA VAL A 90 -0.44 2.53 3.88
C VAL A 90 -1.81 2.77 3.25
N LYS A 91 -1.91 3.69 2.28
CA LYS A 91 -3.19 4.11 1.68
C LYS A 91 -3.49 3.39 0.39
N VAL A 92 -4.62 2.67 0.38
CA VAL A 92 -5.17 2.05 -0.83
C VAL A 92 -5.83 3.15 -1.66
N THR A 93 -5.42 3.25 -2.92
CA THR A 93 -5.88 4.29 -3.86
C THR A 93 -6.87 3.76 -4.90
N SER A 94 -6.88 2.44 -5.11
CA SER A 94 -7.83 1.77 -6.02
C SER A 94 -7.88 0.26 -5.73
N ALA A 95 -8.72 -0.49 -6.44
CA ALA A 95 -8.75 -1.95 -6.37
C ALA A 95 -7.41 -2.63 -6.73
N GLU A 96 -6.51 -1.91 -7.39
CA GLU A 96 -5.25 -2.44 -7.91
C GLU A 96 -4.00 -1.74 -7.35
N SER A 97 -4.13 -0.67 -6.57
CA SER A 97 -2.97 0.11 -6.15
C SER A 97 -3.08 0.68 -4.75
N PHE A 98 -1.90 0.85 -4.12
CA PHE A 98 -1.73 1.58 -2.87
C PHE A 98 -0.43 2.38 -2.88
N THR A 99 -0.32 3.33 -1.95
CA THR A 99 0.87 4.17 -1.77
C THR A 99 1.43 4.01 -0.36
N ILE A 100 2.76 4.06 -0.28
CA ILE A 100 3.54 4.06 0.96
C ILE A 100 4.14 5.46 1.11
N ASN A 101 3.97 6.09 2.26
CA ASN A 101 4.65 7.33 2.61
C ASN A 101 4.72 7.44 4.13
N GLU A 102 5.67 6.71 4.72
CA GLU A 102 5.79 6.63 6.17
C GLU A 102 7.25 6.77 6.63
N VAL A 103 7.42 7.29 7.83
CA VAL A 103 8.68 7.28 8.58
C VAL A 103 8.55 6.22 9.66
N VAL A 104 9.44 5.24 9.64
CA VAL A 104 9.41 4.10 10.57
C VAL A 104 10.77 3.85 11.21
N ASP A 105 10.74 3.27 12.38
CA ASP A 105 11.93 2.70 12.98
C ASP A 105 12.20 1.32 12.40
N VAL A 106 13.45 1.08 12.01
CA VAL A 106 13.92 -0.20 11.48
C VAL A 106 14.65 -0.94 12.59
N GLU A 107 14.05 -2.03 13.04
CA GLU A 107 14.73 -2.95 13.96
C GLU A 107 15.76 -3.77 13.18
N GLN A 108 17.00 -3.85 13.67
CA GLN A 108 18.11 -4.55 13.00
C GLN A 108 18.82 -5.51 13.97
N THR A 109 19.17 -6.70 13.48
CA THR A 109 19.91 -7.69 14.33
C THR A 109 21.37 -7.36 14.55
N THR A 110 21.97 -6.53 13.68
CA THR A 110 23.42 -6.26 13.68
C THR A 110 23.79 -4.83 14.09
N GLN A 111 22.83 -3.94 14.15
CA GLN A 111 23.02 -2.52 14.49
C GLN A 111 21.82 -2.05 15.33
N GLY A 112 21.94 -0.88 15.97
CA GLY A 112 20.82 -0.26 16.68
C GLY A 112 19.67 0.16 15.77
N THR A 113 18.61 0.70 16.35
CA THR A 113 17.45 1.21 15.61
C THR A 113 17.86 2.32 14.66
N LEU A 114 17.38 2.24 13.43
CA LEU A 114 17.56 3.23 12.37
C LEU A 114 16.20 3.79 12.00
N THR A 115 16.03 5.10 11.97
CA THR A 115 14.81 5.72 11.42
C THR A 115 14.92 5.89 9.91
N GLN A 116 13.92 5.44 9.17
CA GLN A 116 13.91 5.42 7.72
C GLN A 116 12.56 5.92 7.19
N LYS A 117 12.59 6.79 6.19
CA LYS A 117 11.42 7.14 5.40
C LYS A 117 11.29 6.18 4.23
N LEU A 118 10.08 5.61 4.06
CA LEU A 118 9.70 4.79 2.92
C LEU A 118 8.66 5.55 2.08
N GLU A 119 8.94 5.68 0.78
CA GLU A 119 8.03 6.27 -0.20
C GLU A 119 7.89 5.30 -1.37
N GLY A 120 6.67 5.02 -1.81
CA GLY A 120 6.48 4.09 -2.91
C GLY A 120 5.06 3.99 -3.42
N THR A 121 4.95 3.40 -4.61
CA THR A 121 3.66 3.05 -5.22
C THR A 121 3.69 1.57 -5.57
N ALA A 122 2.63 0.88 -5.20
CA ALA A 122 2.45 -0.55 -5.44
C ALA A 122 1.25 -0.82 -6.33
N THR A 123 1.38 -1.82 -7.19
CA THR A 123 0.31 -2.30 -8.07
C THR A 123 0.12 -3.80 -7.90
N LYS A 124 -1.12 -4.22 -7.64
CA LYS A 124 -1.52 -5.63 -7.61
C LYS A 124 -1.80 -6.11 -9.02
N ILE A 125 -1.19 -7.22 -9.38
CA ILE A 125 -1.40 -7.90 -10.67
C ILE A 125 -1.60 -9.41 -10.46
N THR A 126 -2.03 -10.10 -11.49
CA THR A 126 -1.90 -11.56 -11.60
C THR A 126 -0.77 -11.85 -12.58
N ASN A 127 0.26 -12.55 -12.14
CA ASN A 127 1.41 -12.87 -13.00
C ASN A 127 1.06 -13.96 -14.04
N ALA A 128 1.98 -14.24 -14.96
CA ALA A 128 1.78 -15.23 -16.03
C ALA A 128 1.47 -16.65 -15.53
N ALA A 129 1.82 -16.99 -14.28
CA ALA A 129 1.51 -18.27 -13.65
C ALA A 129 0.15 -18.27 -12.92
N GLY A 130 -0.64 -17.20 -13.03
CA GLY A 130 -1.92 -17.06 -12.35
C GLY A 130 -1.82 -16.71 -10.84
N THR A 131 -0.62 -16.38 -10.35
CA THR A 131 -0.41 -16.05 -8.92
C THR A 131 -0.61 -14.56 -8.70
N PRO A 132 -1.36 -14.15 -7.66
CA PRO A 132 -1.44 -12.76 -7.24
C PRO A 132 -0.06 -12.23 -6.84
N GLN A 133 0.29 -11.05 -7.32
CA GLN A 133 1.58 -10.42 -7.15
C GLN A 133 1.41 -8.92 -6.90
N ILE A 134 2.26 -8.35 -6.04
CA ILE A 134 2.37 -6.92 -5.83
C ILE A 134 3.72 -6.46 -6.41
N ASN A 135 3.68 -5.61 -7.42
CA ASN A 135 4.85 -4.92 -7.93
C ASN A 135 4.95 -3.56 -7.25
N VAL A 136 6.14 -3.24 -6.76
CA VAL A 136 6.33 -1.99 -6.02
C VAL A 136 7.69 -1.38 -6.33
N THR A 137 7.71 -0.06 -6.49
CA THR A 137 8.93 0.74 -6.45
C THR A 137 8.96 1.45 -5.11
N ILE A 138 9.97 1.18 -4.27
CA ILE A 138 10.14 1.79 -2.95
C ILE A 138 11.46 2.55 -2.89
N LYS A 139 11.38 3.80 -2.45
CA LYS A 139 12.52 4.64 -2.10
C LYS A 139 12.72 4.63 -0.59
N PHE A 140 13.92 4.33 -0.16
CA PHE A 140 14.35 4.32 1.23
C PHE A 140 15.27 5.51 1.50
N THR A 141 14.92 6.35 2.48
CA THR A 141 15.73 7.50 2.90
C THR A 141 16.07 7.36 4.38
N ASN A 142 17.33 7.20 4.70
CA ASN A 142 17.79 7.08 6.08
C ASN A 142 17.92 8.47 6.74
N SER A 143 17.58 8.57 8.02
CA SER A 143 17.72 9.81 8.80
C SER A 143 19.19 10.27 8.98
N GLY A 144 20.15 9.39 8.78
CA GLY A 144 21.58 9.67 8.92
C GLY A 144 22.25 10.38 7.74
N GLY A 145 21.49 10.89 6.75
CA GLY A 145 22.02 11.67 5.62
C GLY A 145 22.67 10.86 4.49
N ALA A 146 22.59 9.52 4.53
CA ALA A 146 22.99 8.68 3.40
C ALA A 146 22.08 8.96 2.18
N ALA A 147 22.64 8.81 0.97
CA ALA A 147 21.85 8.95 -0.26
C ALA A 147 20.66 7.97 -0.26
N PRO A 148 19.48 8.40 -0.71
CA PRO A 148 18.34 7.50 -0.84
C PRO A 148 18.66 6.34 -1.79
N THR A 149 18.08 5.17 -1.48
CA THR A 149 18.12 4.00 -2.36
C THR A 149 16.71 3.70 -2.88
N GLU A 150 16.61 3.20 -4.10
CA GLU A 150 15.35 2.81 -4.71
C GLU A 150 15.43 1.34 -5.14
N GLU A 151 14.40 0.57 -4.81
CA GLU A 151 14.29 -0.84 -5.17
C GLU A 151 12.95 -1.07 -5.91
N TYR A 152 12.99 -1.77 -7.04
CA TYR A 152 11.82 -2.36 -7.67
C TYR A 152 11.72 -3.83 -7.23
N LEU A 153 10.57 -4.20 -6.67
CA LEU A 153 10.33 -5.51 -6.08
C LEU A 153 9.04 -6.13 -6.59
N GLU A 154 9.05 -7.44 -6.79
CA GLU A 154 7.91 -8.25 -7.20
C GLU A 154 7.57 -9.25 -6.10
N PHE A 155 6.59 -8.92 -5.27
CA PHE A 155 6.12 -9.75 -4.17
C PHE A 155 5.04 -10.72 -4.64
N LYS A 156 5.32 -12.02 -4.62
CA LYS A 156 4.35 -13.08 -4.96
C LYS A 156 3.59 -13.50 -3.71
N LYS A 157 2.27 -13.66 -3.83
CA LYS A 157 1.42 -14.18 -2.74
C LYS A 157 1.82 -15.63 -2.43
N LYS A 158 1.96 -15.92 -1.12
CA LYS A 158 2.23 -17.29 -0.62
C LYS A 158 0.95 -18.11 -0.51
#